data_76f9e7bf57a12d1c18c442d98e56d560
#
_entry.id   76f9e7bf57a12d1c18c442d98e56d560
#
_cell.length_a   1.000
_cell.length_b   1.000
_cell.length_c   1.000
_cell.angle_alpha   90.00
_cell.angle_beta   90.00
_cell.angle_gamma   90.00
#
_symmetry.space_group_name_H-M   'P 1'
#
loop_
_entity.id
_entity.type
_entity.pdbx_description
1 polymer ?
#
loop_
_entity_poly.entity_id
_entity_poly.type
_entity_poly.pdbx_seq_one_letter_code
_entity_poly.pdbx_strand_id
1 'polypeptide(L)'
;MTSPKRLFLIDGMAQIYRAHFAMIKNPLITKDGRHTSAIFGFMNSLFKLLRQENPDYIAVVLDCKAPTFRHKLYTEYKATREKMPEELVEQLEPLYEVISHTNIPTLKKPGFEADDIIGT
;
A
#
# COMPACT_ATOMS: atom_id res chain seq x y z
N MET A 1 24.36 12.88 23.36
CA MET A 1 24.23 12.59 21.94
C MET A 1 22.82 12.16 21.65
N THR A 2 22.14 12.85 20.73
CA THR A 2 20.81 12.44 20.30
C THR A 2 20.94 11.37 19.22
N SER A 3 20.12 10.32 19.31
CA SER A 3 20.06 9.31 18.27
C SER A 3 19.52 9.92 16.97
N PRO A 4 19.99 9.47 15.79
CA PRO A 4 19.42 9.93 14.53
C PRO A 4 17.92 9.61 14.48
N LYS A 5 17.14 10.54 13.94
CA LYS A 5 15.72 10.29 13.72
C LYS A 5 15.54 9.31 12.56
N ARG A 6 14.53 8.44 12.69
CA ARG A 6 14.25 7.43 11.69
C ARG A 6 12.95 7.76 10.95
N LEU A 7 13.02 7.72 9.63
CA LEU A 7 11.87 7.89 8.74
C LEU A 7 11.55 6.55 8.09
N PHE A 8 10.31 6.10 8.25
CA PHE A 8 9.83 4.88 7.60
C PHE A 8 8.90 5.26 6.46
N LEU A 9 9.26 4.83 5.26
CA LEU A 9 8.41 5.00 4.08
C LEU A 9 7.90 3.62 3.69
N ILE A 10 6.58 3.45 3.72
CA ILE A 10 5.95 2.16 3.43
C ILE A 10 5.48 2.16 1.98
N ASP A 11 5.96 1.20 1.18
CA ASP A 11 5.42 0.96 -0.15
C ASP A 11 4.05 0.31 0.02
N GLY A 12 3.00 1.13 -0.08
CA GLY A 12 1.63 0.71 0.21
C GLY A 12 1.16 -0.43 -0.65
N MET A 13 1.37 -0.34 -1.97
CA MET A 13 0.90 -1.40 -2.88
C MET A 13 1.62 -2.72 -2.65
N ALA A 14 2.92 -2.69 -2.40
CA ALA A 14 3.67 -3.91 -2.11
C ALA A 14 3.14 -4.60 -0.86
N GLN A 15 2.84 -3.84 0.19
CA GLN A 15 2.29 -4.40 1.42
C GLN A 15 0.87 -4.89 1.24
N ILE A 16 0.06 -4.20 0.45
CA ILE A 16 -1.31 -4.61 0.14
C ILE A 16 -1.31 -5.95 -0.60
N TYR A 17 -0.48 -6.09 -1.63
CA TYR A 17 -0.34 -7.35 -2.36
C TYR A 17 0.13 -8.47 -1.46
N ARG A 18 1.12 -8.21 -0.63
CA ARG A 18 1.64 -9.21 0.31
C ARG A 18 0.55 -9.68 1.27
N ALA A 19 -0.23 -8.75 1.82
CA ALA A 19 -1.32 -9.09 2.73
C ALA A 19 -2.39 -9.94 2.05
N HIS A 20 -2.75 -9.58 0.83
CA HIS A 20 -3.74 -10.32 0.06
C HIS A 20 -3.29 -11.77 -0.20
N PHE A 21 -2.08 -11.94 -0.73
CA PHE A 21 -1.59 -13.27 -1.10
C PHE A 21 -1.21 -14.14 0.10
N ALA A 22 -0.89 -13.52 1.24
CA ALA A 22 -0.61 -14.28 2.47
C ALA A 22 -1.83 -15.08 2.93
N MET A 23 -3.04 -14.61 2.62
CA MET A 23 -4.28 -15.25 3.04
C MET A 23 -5.11 -15.80 1.87
N ILE A 24 -4.48 -15.98 0.70
CA ILE A 24 -5.24 -16.37 -0.50
C ILE A 24 -5.92 -17.73 -0.36
N LYS A 25 -5.35 -18.64 0.42
CA LYS A 25 -5.93 -19.98 0.63
C LYS A 25 -7.07 -19.96 1.64
N ASN A 26 -7.02 -19.04 2.59
CA ASN A 26 -8.05 -18.89 3.64
C ASN A 26 -8.39 -17.43 3.79
N PRO A 27 -9.06 -16.83 2.79
CA PRO A 27 -9.32 -15.40 2.82
C PRO A 27 -10.32 -15.02 3.92
N LEU A 28 -10.15 -13.81 4.45
CA LEU A 28 -11.12 -13.23 5.38
C LEU A 28 -12.25 -12.62 4.56
N ILE A 29 -13.46 -13.09 4.82
CA ILE A 29 -14.66 -12.66 4.11
C ILE A 29 -15.74 -12.34 5.15
N THR A 30 -16.40 -11.20 5.00
CA THR A 30 -17.49 -10.81 5.89
C THR A 30 -18.72 -11.68 5.62
N LYS A 31 -19.73 -11.58 6.51
CA LYS A 31 -20.98 -12.34 6.35
C LYS A 31 -21.72 -12.00 5.06
N ASP A 32 -21.55 -10.77 4.56
CA ASP A 32 -22.17 -10.31 3.32
C ASP A 32 -21.27 -10.52 2.09
N GLY A 33 -20.17 -11.26 2.23
CA GLY A 33 -19.35 -11.71 1.10
C GLY A 33 -18.21 -10.78 0.70
N ARG A 34 -17.93 -9.73 1.49
CA ARG A 34 -16.85 -8.80 1.17
C ARG A 34 -15.50 -9.33 1.65
N HIS A 35 -14.49 -9.25 0.80
CA HIS A 35 -13.13 -9.65 1.14
C HIS A 35 -12.45 -8.57 1.98
N THR A 36 -11.76 -8.97 3.05
CA THR A 36 -11.09 -8.06 3.97
C THR A 36 -9.66 -8.47 4.31
N SER A 37 -9.12 -9.47 3.63
CA SER A 37 -7.78 -9.99 3.92
C SER A 37 -6.69 -8.93 3.80
N ALA A 38 -6.71 -8.15 2.71
CA ALA A 38 -5.70 -7.12 2.48
C ALA A 38 -5.80 -6.00 3.52
N ILE A 39 -7.03 -5.60 3.87
CA ILE A 39 -7.26 -4.56 4.88
C ILE A 39 -6.70 -5.02 6.22
N PHE A 40 -7.08 -6.22 6.66
CA PHE A 40 -6.62 -6.79 7.92
C PHE A 40 -5.10 -6.93 7.95
N GLY A 41 -4.53 -7.55 6.92
CA GLY A 41 -3.10 -7.81 6.87
C GLY A 41 -2.27 -6.54 6.82
N PHE A 42 -2.70 -5.56 6.02
CA PHE A 42 -2.02 -4.28 5.93
C PHE A 42 -2.02 -3.55 7.27
N MET A 43 -3.21 -3.40 7.87
CA MET A 43 -3.34 -2.67 9.14
C MET A 43 -2.63 -3.39 10.28
N ASN A 44 -2.67 -4.72 10.30
CA ASN A 44 -1.97 -5.49 11.31
C ASN A 44 -0.45 -5.30 11.21
N SER A 45 0.08 -5.33 9.98
CA SER A 45 1.51 -5.10 9.73
C SER A 45 1.92 -3.68 10.11
N LEU A 46 1.07 -2.69 9.79
CA LEU A 46 1.33 -1.30 10.12
C LEU A 46 1.40 -1.09 11.64
N PHE A 47 0.43 -1.61 12.37
CA PHE A 47 0.42 -1.48 13.83
C PHE A 47 1.58 -2.21 14.48
N LYS A 48 1.95 -3.38 13.95
CA LYS A 48 3.12 -4.11 14.43
C LYS A 48 4.39 -3.30 14.25
N LEU A 49 4.55 -2.68 13.07
CA LEU A 49 5.70 -1.82 12.80
C LEU A 49 5.76 -0.65 13.79
N LEU A 50 4.63 0.02 14.01
CA LEU A 50 4.57 1.15 14.93
C LEU A 50 4.94 0.75 16.36
N ARG A 51 4.49 -0.42 16.81
CA ARG A 51 4.79 -0.90 18.17
C ARG A 51 6.24 -1.36 18.34
N GLN A 52 6.79 -2.06 17.33
CA GLN A 52 8.11 -2.65 17.44
C GLN A 52 9.23 -1.69 17.12
N GLU A 53 9.04 -0.83 16.12
CA GLU A 53 10.10 0.06 15.64
C GLU A 53 9.98 1.47 16.17
N ASN A 54 8.81 1.89 16.62
CA ASN A 54 8.55 3.22 17.17
C ASN A 54 9.23 4.32 16.33
N PRO A 55 8.85 4.44 15.03
CA PRO A 55 9.53 5.39 14.13
C PRO A 55 9.26 6.84 14.53
N ASP A 56 10.24 7.71 14.27
CA ASP A 56 10.07 9.16 14.50
C ASP A 56 9.13 9.75 13.46
N TYR A 57 9.25 9.27 12.21
CA TYR A 57 8.39 9.70 11.11
C TYR A 57 7.97 8.47 10.31
N ILE A 58 6.74 8.48 9.82
CA ILE A 58 6.21 7.39 9.00
C ILE A 58 5.26 7.96 7.95
N ALA A 59 5.29 7.41 6.76
CA ALA A 59 4.34 7.74 5.69
C ALA A 59 4.06 6.50 4.85
N VAL A 60 2.86 6.42 4.30
CA VAL A 60 2.47 5.39 3.35
C VAL A 60 2.53 6.01 1.95
N VAL A 61 3.25 5.36 1.04
CA VAL A 61 3.41 5.84 -0.33
C VAL A 61 2.58 4.93 -1.25
N LEU A 62 1.72 5.54 -2.05
CA LEU A 62 0.81 4.82 -2.93
C LEU A 62 1.04 5.21 -4.39
N ASP A 63 0.77 4.26 -5.29
CA ASP A 63 0.76 4.54 -6.72
C ASP A 63 -0.49 5.33 -7.07
N CYS A 64 -0.35 6.29 -7.99
CA CYS A 64 -1.49 7.02 -8.53
C CYS A 64 -2.10 6.24 -9.68
N LYS A 65 -3.42 6.41 -9.91
CA LYS A 65 -4.09 5.77 -11.04
C LYS A 65 -3.67 6.31 -12.40
N ALA A 66 -3.12 7.54 -12.44
CA ALA A 66 -2.65 8.15 -13.68
C ALA A 66 -1.44 7.40 -14.23
N PRO A 67 -1.26 7.34 -15.57
CA PRO A 67 -0.06 6.73 -16.15
C PRO A 67 1.20 7.42 -15.62
N THR A 68 2.22 6.62 -15.31
CA THR A 68 3.50 7.14 -14.87
C THR A 68 4.31 7.63 -16.06
N PHE A 69 5.41 8.35 -15.78
CA PHE A 69 6.31 8.77 -16.86
C PHE A 69 6.88 7.56 -17.61
N ARG A 70 7.04 6.40 -16.95
CA ARG A 70 7.50 5.17 -17.61
C ARG A 70 6.49 4.67 -18.61
N HIS A 71 5.20 4.74 -18.30
CA HIS A 71 4.12 4.37 -19.21
C HIS A 71 4.10 5.29 -20.45
N LYS A 72 4.39 6.58 -20.26
CA LYS A 72 4.42 7.55 -21.35
C LYS A 72 5.64 7.38 -22.25
N LEU A 73 6.79 6.99 -21.68
CA LEU A 73 8.02 6.78 -22.44
C LEU A 73 8.10 5.42 -23.12
N TYR A 74 7.46 4.41 -22.53
CA TYR A 74 7.52 3.04 -23.02
C TYR A 74 6.16 2.38 -22.81
N THR A 75 5.38 2.35 -23.89
CA THR A 75 3.99 1.87 -23.82
C THR A 75 3.84 0.41 -23.40
N GLU A 76 4.89 -0.40 -23.59
CA GLU A 76 4.88 -1.80 -23.17
C GLU A 76 5.22 -2.00 -21.69
N TYR A 77 5.60 -0.93 -20.98
CA TYR A 77 5.93 -1.02 -19.57
C TYR A 77 4.70 -1.49 -18.79
N LYS A 78 4.84 -2.62 -18.08
CA LYS A 78 3.77 -3.28 -17.34
C LYS A 78 2.60 -3.78 -18.20
N ALA A 79 2.69 -3.74 -19.53
CA ALA A 79 1.61 -4.21 -20.40
C ALA A 79 1.31 -5.71 -20.21
N THR A 80 2.31 -6.49 -19.82
CA THR A 80 2.19 -7.93 -19.60
C THR A 80 1.84 -8.29 -18.16
N ARG A 81 1.74 -7.32 -17.25
CA ARG A 81 1.35 -7.59 -15.86
C ARG A 81 -0.09 -8.05 -15.80
N GLU A 82 -0.33 -9.04 -14.95
CA GLU A 82 -1.68 -9.48 -14.68
C GLU A 82 -2.48 -8.37 -14.03
N LYS A 83 -3.76 -8.33 -14.34
CA LYS A 83 -4.67 -7.41 -13.66
C LYS A 83 -4.74 -7.74 -12.18
N MET A 84 -4.92 -6.71 -11.37
CA MET A 84 -5.19 -6.89 -9.95
C MET A 84 -6.47 -7.71 -9.77
N PRO A 85 -6.46 -8.74 -8.90
CA PRO A 85 -7.68 -9.51 -8.63
C PRO A 85 -8.82 -8.61 -8.16
N GLU A 86 -10.03 -8.91 -8.60
CA GLU A 86 -11.20 -8.11 -8.23
C GLU A 86 -11.43 -8.09 -6.71
N GLU A 87 -11.16 -9.19 -6.03
CA GLU A 87 -11.27 -9.29 -4.57
C GLU A 87 -10.35 -8.30 -3.88
N LEU A 88 -9.22 -7.97 -4.50
CA LEU A 88 -8.29 -6.99 -3.97
C LEU A 88 -8.72 -5.58 -4.32
N VAL A 89 -9.18 -5.37 -5.56
CA VAL A 89 -9.65 -4.05 -6.02
C VAL A 89 -10.76 -3.52 -5.09
N GLU A 90 -11.72 -4.37 -4.72
CA GLU A 90 -12.84 -3.96 -3.88
C GLU A 90 -12.39 -3.54 -2.47
N GLN A 91 -11.20 -3.95 -2.03
CA GLN A 91 -10.67 -3.59 -0.72
C GLN A 91 -9.91 -2.27 -0.70
N LEU A 92 -9.52 -1.74 -1.87
CA LEU A 92 -8.66 -0.56 -1.93
C LEU A 92 -9.30 0.70 -1.35
N GLU A 93 -10.52 1.02 -1.76
CA GLU A 93 -11.23 2.21 -1.25
C GLU A 93 -11.45 2.15 0.27
N PRO A 94 -12.00 1.05 0.81
CA PRO A 94 -12.13 0.93 2.27
C PRO A 94 -10.79 1.02 3.00
N LEU A 95 -9.74 0.42 2.44
CA LEU A 95 -8.42 0.47 3.05
C LEU A 95 -7.86 1.89 3.08
N TYR A 96 -7.98 2.62 1.97
CA TYR A 96 -7.52 4.01 1.91
C TYR A 96 -8.27 4.88 2.90
N GLU A 97 -9.57 4.63 3.07
CA GLU A 97 -10.37 5.34 4.05
C GLU A 97 -9.87 5.08 5.47
N VAL A 98 -9.60 3.82 5.80
CA VAL A 98 -9.07 3.46 7.13
C VAL A 98 -7.71 4.14 7.37
N ILE A 99 -6.82 4.12 6.38
CA ILE A 99 -5.52 4.77 6.50
C ILE A 99 -5.68 6.27 6.74
N SER A 100 -6.65 6.91 6.07
CA SER A 100 -6.89 8.34 6.23
C SER A 100 -7.29 8.73 7.64
N HIS A 101 -7.85 7.81 8.40
CA HIS A 101 -8.25 8.03 9.80
C HIS A 101 -7.12 7.81 10.80
N THR A 102 -5.95 7.36 10.37
CA THR A 102 -4.83 7.05 11.28
C THR A 102 -3.91 8.23 11.54
N ASN A 103 -4.10 9.35 10.86
CA ASN A 103 -3.21 10.52 10.90
C ASN A 103 -1.81 10.24 10.34
N ILE A 104 -1.63 9.11 9.66
CA ILE A 104 -0.37 8.79 8.98
C ILE A 104 -0.42 9.40 7.58
N PRO A 105 0.57 10.23 7.19
CA PRO A 105 0.59 10.85 5.87
C PRO A 105 0.59 9.80 4.76
N THR A 106 -0.19 10.07 3.72
CA THR A 106 -0.25 9.26 2.51
C THR A 106 0.28 10.08 1.35
N LEU A 107 1.31 9.57 0.68
CA LEU A 107 1.98 10.28 -0.40
C LEU A 107 1.62 9.67 -1.75
N LYS A 108 1.14 10.50 -2.67
CA LYS A 108 0.85 10.15 -4.07
C LYS A 108 1.30 11.29 -4.95
N LYS A 109 1.79 10.97 -6.14
CA LYS A 109 2.10 12.01 -7.12
C LYS A 109 1.68 11.52 -8.51
N PRO A 110 0.75 12.21 -9.20
CA PRO A 110 0.34 11.82 -10.55
C PRO A 110 1.55 11.74 -11.50
N GLY A 111 1.61 10.68 -12.30
CA GLY A 111 2.69 10.47 -13.25
C GLY A 111 3.92 9.75 -12.69
N PHE A 112 3.93 9.45 -11.39
CA PHE A 112 5.04 8.74 -10.75
C PHE A 112 4.54 7.52 -9.98
N GLU A 113 5.39 6.50 -9.88
CA GLU A 113 5.14 5.32 -9.06
C GLU A 113 5.61 5.55 -7.63
N ALA A 114 5.16 4.67 -6.71
CA ALA A 114 5.58 4.74 -5.31
C ALA A 114 7.11 4.68 -5.18
N ASP A 115 7.78 3.83 -5.97
CA ASP A 115 9.23 3.71 -5.93
C ASP A 115 9.93 5.03 -6.26
N ASP A 116 9.36 5.83 -7.17
CA ASP A 116 9.91 7.13 -7.53
C ASP A 116 9.80 8.11 -6.37
N ILE A 117 8.68 8.09 -5.65
CA ILE A 117 8.44 8.95 -4.51
C ILE A 117 9.37 8.57 -3.35
N ILE A 118 9.52 7.27 -3.09
CA ILE A 118 10.39 6.77 -2.02
C ILE A 118 11.85 7.14 -2.30
N GLY A 119 12.26 7.07 -3.56
CA GLY A 119 13.63 7.39 -3.97
C GLY A 119 13.98 8.88 -3.91
N THR A 120 12.98 9.73 -3.76
CA THR A 120 13.20 11.17 -3.64
C THR A 120 13.39 11.56 -2.19
#